data_69ff674e81dffb73852b02ec8c7a02ed
#
_entry.id   69ff674e81dffb73852b02ec8c7a02ed
#
_cell.length_a   1.000
_cell.length_b   1.000
_cell.length_c   1.000
_cell.angle_alpha   90.00
_cell.angle_beta   90.00
_cell.angle_gamma   90.00
#
_symmetry.space_group_name_H-M   'P 1'
#
loop_
_entity.id
_entity.type
_entity.pdbx_description
1 polymer ?
#
loop_
_entity_poly.entity_id
_entity_poly.type
_entity_poly.pdbx_seq_one_letter_code
_entity_poly.pdbx_strand_id
1 'polypeptide(L)'
;MTIQDKNTATGELSYFETTLLLYLKESHPHMSRDREFIRSRADEAADAYECSIRNGLSVTQALELSDAVLYRNLHFSGFDTVFEVVSEWFPEVPPEKRADFCLKMLSPTEVVFNKYPIDDRFEDSPSYRTLTIELTGFIQYLSLIHISEPTRLRRI
;
A
#
# COMPACT_ATOMS: atom_id res chain seq x y z
N MET A 1 -31.83 1.16 11.14
CA MET A 1 -30.50 0.76 11.61
C MET A 1 -29.98 -0.44 10.90
N THR A 2 -30.77 -1.45 10.84
CA THR A 2 -30.44 -2.66 10.10
C THR A 2 -30.47 -2.49 8.59
N ILE A 3 -30.92 -1.36 8.12
CA ILE A 3 -31.09 -1.07 6.71
C ILE A 3 -29.75 -0.97 5.99
N GLN A 4 -28.73 -0.53 6.68
CA GLN A 4 -27.42 -0.36 6.10
C GLN A 4 -26.71 -1.68 5.83
N ASP A 5 -27.00 -2.66 6.66
CA ASP A 5 -26.39 -3.97 6.46
C ASP A 5 -26.86 -4.63 5.18
N LYS A 6 -28.04 -4.25 4.72
CA LYS A 6 -28.59 -4.82 3.51
C LYS A 6 -27.94 -4.28 2.26
N ASN A 7 -27.50 -3.04 2.30
CA ASN A 7 -26.85 -2.44 1.15
C ASN A 7 -25.49 -3.06 0.87
N THR A 8 -24.76 -3.39 1.93
CA THR A 8 -23.48 -4.07 1.75
C THR A 8 -23.67 -5.46 1.18
N ALA A 9 -24.81 -6.09 1.48
CA ALA A 9 -25.09 -7.42 0.95
C ALA A 9 -25.39 -7.42 -0.55
N THR A 10 -25.80 -6.29 -1.11
CA THR A 10 -26.09 -6.20 -2.55
C THR A 10 -24.91 -5.85 -3.41
N GLY A 11 -23.71 -5.74 -2.81
CA GLY A 11 -22.50 -5.47 -3.55
C GLY A 11 -22.08 -4.00 -3.59
N GLU A 12 -22.86 -3.13 -3.00
CA GLU A 12 -22.47 -1.73 -2.88
C GLU A 12 -21.41 -1.57 -1.80
N LEU A 13 -20.40 -0.77 -2.09
CA LEU A 13 -19.33 -0.50 -1.14
C LEU A 13 -19.76 0.62 -0.21
N SER A 14 -19.45 0.47 1.09
CA SER A 14 -19.64 1.54 2.05
C SER A 14 -18.65 2.68 1.78
N TYR A 15 -18.88 3.81 2.43
CA TYR A 15 -17.98 4.95 2.33
C TYR A 15 -16.54 4.54 2.69
N PHE A 16 -16.38 3.84 3.80
CA PHE A 16 -15.05 3.45 4.25
C PHE A 16 -14.41 2.39 3.33
N GLU A 17 -15.21 1.48 2.81
CA GLU A 17 -14.69 0.50 1.85
C GLU A 17 -14.20 1.18 0.57
N THR A 18 -14.99 2.10 0.04
CA THR A 18 -14.61 2.84 -1.16
C THR A 18 -13.35 3.66 -0.95
N THR A 19 -13.30 4.38 0.17
CA THR A 19 -12.16 5.22 0.50
C THR A 19 -10.88 4.39 0.65
N LEU A 20 -10.99 3.29 1.37
CA LEU A 20 -9.84 2.40 1.56
C LEU A 20 -9.39 1.77 0.24
N LEU A 21 -10.35 1.31 -0.56
CA LEU A 21 -10.02 0.69 -1.84
C LEU A 21 -9.25 1.65 -2.76
N LEU A 22 -9.69 2.91 -2.84
CA LEU A 22 -9.00 3.90 -3.65
C LEU A 22 -7.58 4.14 -3.16
N TYR A 23 -7.41 4.22 -1.85
CA TYR A 23 -6.08 4.40 -1.27
C TYR A 23 -5.17 3.21 -1.56
N LEU A 24 -5.69 1.99 -1.42
CA LEU A 24 -4.91 0.79 -1.69
C LEU A 24 -4.51 0.69 -3.15
N LYS A 25 -5.40 1.06 -4.07
CA LYS A 25 -5.06 1.03 -5.49
C LYS A 25 -3.88 1.93 -5.83
N GLU A 26 -3.76 3.03 -5.11
CA GLU A 26 -2.70 3.99 -5.35
C GLU A 26 -1.40 3.61 -4.64
N SER A 27 -1.47 3.30 -3.36
CA SER A 27 -0.27 3.11 -2.53
C SER A 27 0.05 1.66 -2.18
N HIS A 28 -0.93 0.78 -2.27
CA HIS A 28 -0.75 -0.64 -1.96
C HIS A 28 -1.49 -1.49 -2.98
N PRO A 29 -1.15 -1.36 -4.29
CA PRO A 29 -1.94 -2.02 -5.32
C PRO A 29 -2.01 -3.54 -5.16
N HIS A 30 -1.00 -4.14 -4.54
CA HIS A 30 -0.99 -5.57 -4.28
C HIS A 30 -2.05 -5.99 -3.24
N MET A 31 -2.58 -5.04 -2.45
CA MET A 31 -3.62 -5.31 -1.47
C MET A 31 -5.02 -4.95 -1.96
N SER A 32 -5.14 -4.33 -3.12
CA SER A 32 -6.42 -3.77 -3.57
C SER A 32 -7.46 -4.84 -3.90
N ARG A 33 -7.06 -6.09 -4.02
CA ARG A 33 -7.98 -7.19 -4.29
C ARG A 33 -8.33 -8.00 -3.05
N ASP A 34 -7.75 -7.68 -1.93
CA ASP A 34 -8.03 -8.35 -0.67
C ASP A 34 -9.32 -7.82 -0.07
N ARG A 35 -10.45 -8.33 -0.56
CA ARG A 35 -11.76 -7.85 -0.17
C ARG A 35 -12.08 -8.10 1.30
N GLU A 36 -11.57 -9.18 1.84
CA GLU A 36 -11.79 -9.52 3.23
C GLU A 36 -11.12 -8.50 4.14
N PHE A 37 -9.88 -8.13 3.83
CA PHE A 37 -9.16 -7.10 4.57
C PHE A 37 -9.91 -5.76 4.48
N ILE A 38 -10.31 -5.37 3.27
CA ILE A 38 -10.97 -4.09 3.04
C ILE A 38 -12.27 -4.00 3.85
N ARG A 39 -13.09 -5.05 3.80
CA ARG A 39 -14.34 -5.08 4.53
C ARG A 39 -14.12 -5.04 6.04
N SER A 40 -13.21 -5.86 6.52
CA SER A 40 -12.94 -5.93 7.96
C SER A 40 -12.43 -4.59 8.50
N ARG A 41 -11.51 -3.98 7.79
CA ARG A 41 -10.94 -2.69 8.21
C ARG A 41 -11.98 -1.57 8.12
N ALA A 42 -12.80 -1.58 7.08
CA ALA A 42 -13.87 -0.61 6.93
C ALA A 42 -14.92 -0.74 8.04
N ASP A 43 -15.23 -1.97 8.45
CA ASP A 43 -16.15 -2.20 9.57
C ASP A 43 -15.58 -1.64 10.87
N GLU A 44 -14.29 -1.84 11.13
CA GLU A 44 -13.65 -1.27 12.31
C GLU A 44 -13.72 0.25 12.29
N ALA A 45 -13.50 0.86 11.14
CA ALA A 45 -13.56 2.31 11.00
C ALA A 45 -15.00 2.83 11.23
N ALA A 46 -15.99 2.11 10.71
CA ALA A 46 -17.39 2.47 10.91
C ALA A 46 -17.79 2.39 12.38
N ASP A 47 -17.32 1.35 13.06
CA ASP A 47 -17.57 1.20 14.50
C ASP A 47 -16.92 2.33 15.29
N ALA A 48 -15.72 2.72 14.93
CA ALA A 48 -15.04 3.84 15.58
C ALA A 48 -15.81 5.14 15.38
N TYR A 49 -16.35 5.34 14.18
CA TYR A 49 -17.14 6.52 13.87
C TYR A 49 -18.41 6.56 14.72
N GLU A 50 -19.18 5.48 14.74
CA GLU A 50 -20.41 5.40 15.52
C GLU A 50 -20.16 5.59 17.00
N CYS A 51 -19.14 4.97 17.53
CA CYS A 51 -18.77 5.09 18.93
C CYS A 51 -18.41 6.54 19.27
N SER A 52 -17.69 7.21 18.41
CA SER A 52 -17.29 8.60 18.62
C SER A 52 -18.50 9.53 18.63
N ILE A 53 -19.42 9.33 17.70
CA ILE A 53 -20.66 10.14 17.66
C ILE A 53 -21.50 9.91 18.91
N ARG A 54 -21.64 8.67 19.34
CA ARG A 54 -22.39 8.35 20.55
C ARG A 54 -21.77 8.98 21.80
N ASN A 55 -20.47 9.13 21.81
CA ASN A 55 -19.75 9.74 22.93
C ASN A 55 -19.72 11.26 22.86
N GLY A 56 -20.42 11.85 21.91
CA GLY A 56 -20.60 13.30 21.85
C GLY A 56 -19.52 14.03 21.06
N LEU A 57 -18.66 13.31 20.35
CA LEU A 57 -17.65 13.95 19.52
C LEU A 57 -18.28 14.55 18.26
N SER A 58 -17.64 15.58 17.72
CA SER A 58 -18.10 16.17 16.48
C SER A 58 -17.88 15.24 15.30
N VAL A 59 -18.55 15.52 14.18
CA VAL A 59 -18.35 14.73 12.96
C VAL A 59 -16.88 14.75 12.53
N THR A 60 -16.23 15.90 12.61
CA THR A 60 -14.83 16.03 12.25
C THR A 60 -13.94 15.15 13.12
N GLN A 61 -14.15 15.19 14.44
CA GLN A 61 -13.39 14.36 15.37
C GLN A 61 -13.65 12.88 15.14
N ALA A 62 -14.90 12.51 14.87
CA ALA A 62 -15.28 11.13 14.61
C ALA A 62 -14.59 10.62 13.33
N LEU A 63 -14.53 11.45 12.29
CA LEU A 63 -13.85 11.09 11.06
C LEU A 63 -12.34 10.93 11.24
N GLU A 64 -11.74 11.80 12.05
CA GLU A 64 -10.31 11.67 12.33
C GLU A 64 -9.99 10.36 13.03
N LEU A 65 -10.80 9.96 14.00
CA LEU A 65 -10.61 8.69 14.68
C LEU A 65 -10.86 7.50 13.77
N SER A 66 -11.86 7.61 12.90
CA SER A 66 -12.16 6.57 11.92
C SER A 66 -11.02 6.40 10.92
N ASP A 67 -10.47 7.51 10.45
CA ASP A 67 -9.36 7.48 9.51
C ASP A 67 -8.12 6.88 10.15
N ALA A 68 -7.87 7.15 11.43
CA ALA A 68 -6.76 6.54 12.15
C ALA A 68 -6.90 5.02 12.17
N VAL A 69 -8.12 4.51 12.31
CA VAL A 69 -8.38 3.07 12.25
C VAL A 69 -8.24 2.56 10.82
N LEU A 70 -8.83 3.27 9.87
CA LEU A 70 -8.88 2.84 8.48
C LEU A 70 -7.49 2.66 7.88
N TYR A 71 -6.60 3.60 8.14
CA TYR A 71 -5.26 3.63 7.55
C TYR A 71 -4.17 3.09 8.47
N ARG A 72 -4.54 2.45 9.57
CA ARG A 72 -3.57 1.90 10.52
C ARG A 72 -2.62 0.93 9.82
N ASN A 73 -1.32 1.16 9.99
CA ASN A 73 -0.24 0.36 9.40
C ASN A 73 -0.19 0.43 7.87
N LEU A 74 -0.84 1.42 7.26
CA LEU A 74 -0.84 1.59 5.81
C LEU A 74 -0.17 2.89 5.37
N HIS A 75 0.29 3.72 6.30
CA HIS A 75 0.94 4.99 5.96
C HIS A 75 2.26 4.78 5.25
N PHE A 76 3.02 3.77 5.63
CA PHE A 76 4.22 3.41 4.90
C PHE A 76 3.85 2.47 3.76
N SER A 77 4.27 2.81 2.54
CA SER A 77 4.02 1.98 1.37
C SER A 77 5.33 1.49 0.78
N GLY A 78 5.52 0.18 0.79
CA GLY A 78 6.65 -0.44 0.10
C GLY A 78 6.61 -0.18 -1.39
N PHE A 79 5.42 -0.20 -1.98
CA PHE A 79 5.24 0.08 -3.40
C PHE A 79 5.69 1.51 -3.73
N ASP A 80 5.25 2.49 -2.95
CA ASP A 80 5.63 3.88 -3.18
C ASP A 80 7.14 4.07 -3.04
N THR A 81 7.74 3.40 -2.07
CA THR A 81 9.19 3.46 -1.86
C THR A 81 9.95 2.88 -3.05
N VAL A 82 9.53 1.71 -3.53
CA VAL A 82 10.14 1.11 -4.71
C VAL A 82 9.92 2.00 -5.93
N PHE A 83 8.72 2.56 -6.07
CA PHE A 83 8.40 3.44 -7.19
C PHE A 83 9.28 4.69 -7.20
N GLU A 84 9.51 5.27 -6.04
CA GLU A 84 10.39 6.43 -5.89
C GLU A 84 11.82 6.08 -6.28
N VAL A 85 12.33 4.95 -5.77
CA VAL A 85 13.68 4.49 -6.11
C VAL A 85 13.82 4.25 -7.61
N VAL A 86 12.86 3.57 -8.21
CA VAL A 86 12.89 3.27 -9.64
C VAL A 86 12.82 4.55 -10.46
N SER A 87 11.95 5.48 -10.06
CA SER A 87 11.79 6.74 -10.78
C SER A 87 13.06 7.59 -10.76
N GLU A 88 13.79 7.55 -9.67
CA GLU A 88 14.99 8.36 -9.50
C GLU A 88 16.23 7.71 -10.10
N TRP A 89 16.39 6.41 -9.90
CA TRP A 89 17.65 5.74 -10.21
C TRP A 89 17.63 4.81 -11.43
N PHE A 90 16.43 4.54 -11.98
CA PHE A 90 16.29 3.64 -13.11
C PHE A 90 15.48 4.28 -14.24
N PRO A 91 16.03 5.37 -14.85
CA PRO A 91 15.31 6.09 -15.90
C PRO A 91 15.07 5.27 -17.16
N GLU A 92 15.80 4.17 -17.34
CA GLU A 92 15.59 3.27 -18.47
C GLU A 92 14.25 2.55 -18.42
N VAL A 93 13.59 2.49 -17.24
CA VAL A 93 12.24 1.94 -17.13
C VAL A 93 11.26 3.01 -17.59
N PRO A 94 10.54 2.81 -18.70
CA PRO A 94 9.61 3.83 -19.19
C PRO A 94 8.50 4.16 -18.19
N PRO A 95 8.06 5.40 -18.10
CA PRO A 95 7.02 5.78 -17.15
C PRO A 95 5.76 4.91 -17.23
N GLU A 96 5.34 4.53 -18.42
CA GLU A 96 4.13 3.72 -18.60
C GLU A 96 4.29 2.27 -18.13
N LYS A 97 5.52 1.80 -17.95
CA LYS A 97 5.79 0.45 -17.46
C LYS A 97 6.28 0.42 -16.02
N ARG A 98 6.43 1.59 -15.43
CA ARG A 98 7.07 1.71 -14.13
C ARG A 98 6.25 1.06 -13.02
N ALA A 99 4.93 1.24 -13.04
CA ALA A 99 4.06 0.63 -12.04
C ALA A 99 4.13 -0.90 -12.06
N ASP A 100 4.06 -1.50 -13.23
CA ASP A 100 4.16 -2.95 -13.38
C ASP A 100 5.52 -3.47 -12.92
N PHE A 101 6.58 -2.76 -13.28
CA PHE A 101 7.92 -3.13 -12.86
C PHE A 101 8.03 -3.11 -11.34
N CYS A 102 7.52 -2.06 -10.70
CA CYS A 102 7.57 -1.94 -9.25
C CYS A 102 6.75 -3.02 -8.56
N LEU A 103 5.59 -3.39 -9.11
CA LEU A 103 4.80 -4.48 -8.57
C LEU A 103 5.57 -5.79 -8.59
N LYS A 104 6.30 -6.05 -9.67
CA LYS A 104 7.12 -7.25 -9.78
C LYS A 104 8.28 -7.25 -8.81
N MET A 105 8.76 -6.08 -8.44
CA MET A 105 9.88 -5.95 -7.49
C MET A 105 9.45 -6.10 -6.04
N LEU A 106 8.17 -5.97 -5.72
CA LEU A 106 7.71 -6.03 -4.33
C LEU A 106 8.05 -7.35 -3.65
N SER A 107 7.76 -8.47 -4.30
CA SER A 107 8.00 -9.77 -3.70
C SER A 107 9.49 -10.03 -3.42
N PRO A 108 10.38 -9.90 -4.41
CA PRO A 108 11.81 -10.13 -4.14
C PRO A 108 12.42 -9.13 -3.18
N THR A 109 11.93 -7.89 -3.10
CA THR A 109 12.48 -6.89 -2.19
C THR A 109 12.01 -7.04 -0.75
N GLU A 110 11.07 -7.96 -0.47
CA GLU A 110 10.64 -8.21 0.91
C GLU A 110 11.80 -8.52 1.84
N VAL A 111 12.83 -9.20 1.35
CA VAL A 111 13.99 -9.53 2.17
C VAL A 111 14.71 -8.27 2.68
N VAL A 112 14.67 -7.20 1.89
CA VAL A 112 15.25 -5.93 2.29
C VAL A 112 14.36 -5.23 3.29
N PHE A 113 13.07 -5.11 3.00
CA PHE A 113 12.13 -4.46 3.91
C PHE A 113 12.08 -5.12 5.28
N ASN A 114 12.18 -6.44 5.30
CA ASN A 114 12.09 -7.19 6.56
C ASN A 114 13.25 -6.94 7.53
N LYS A 115 14.32 -6.32 7.08
CA LYS A 115 15.46 -5.97 7.94
C LYS A 115 15.18 -4.75 8.80
N TYR A 116 14.13 -4.01 8.53
CA TYR A 116 13.88 -2.71 9.16
C TYR A 116 12.62 -2.75 10.00
N PRO A 117 12.57 -1.99 11.11
CA PRO A 117 11.38 -1.92 11.96
C PRO A 117 10.37 -0.95 11.35
N ILE A 118 9.71 -1.37 10.28
CA ILE A 118 8.80 -0.52 9.52
C ILE A 118 7.49 -0.33 10.27
N ASP A 119 7.12 0.95 10.45
CA ASP A 119 5.84 1.35 11.03
C ASP A 119 5.31 2.56 10.26
N ASP A 120 4.20 3.13 10.73
CA ASP A 120 3.56 4.24 10.03
C ASP A 120 4.42 5.51 9.96
N ARG A 121 5.46 5.61 10.76
CA ARG A 121 6.37 6.75 10.77
C ARG A 121 7.76 6.41 10.25
N PHE A 122 7.89 5.25 9.66
CA PHE A 122 9.21 4.80 9.21
C PHE A 122 9.85 5.79 8.23
N GLU A 123 9.05 6.41 7.38
CA GLU A 123 9.52 7.37 6.39
C GLU A 123 10.25 8.56 7.04
N ASP A 124 9.86 8.90 8.26
CA ASP A 124 10.47 10.01 9.00
C ASP A 124 11.72 9.59 9.75
N SER A 125 12.03 8.30 9.79
CA SER A 125 13.17 7.80 10.54
C SER A 125 14.46 7.88 9.71
N PRO A 126 15.63 7.96 10.39
CA PRO A 126 16.91 7.93 9.66
C PRO A 126 17.12 6.64 8.87
N SER A 127 16.49 5.55 9.31
CA SER A 127 16.62 4.25 8.64
C SER A 127 15.98 4.23 7.28
N TYR A 128 15.06 5.14 6.98
CA TYR A 128 14.43 5.20 5.67
C TYR A 128 15.45 5.43 4.56
N ARG A 129 16.39 6.33 4.80
CA ARG A 129 17.44 6.59 3.82
C ARG A 129 18.30 5.36 3.58
N THR A 130 18.66 4.65 4.65
CA THR A 130 19.43 3.42 4.54
C THR A 130 18.67 2.38 3.76
N LEU A 131 17.37 2.26 3.99
CA LEU A 131 16.50 1.35 3.26
C LEU A 131 16.52 1.69 1.76
N THR A 132 16.35 2.96 1.39
CA THR A 132 16.30 3.33 -0.02
C THR A 132 17.62 3.07 -0.73
N ILE A 133 18.74 3.26 -0.05
CA ILE A 133 20.05 2.96 -0.61
C ILE A 133 20.19 1.46 -0.85
N GLU A 134 19.80 0.68 0.12
CA GLU A 134 19.87 -0.78 0.01
C GLU A 134 18.93 -1.29 -1.08
N LEU A 135 17.73 -0.74 -1.17
CA LEU A 135 16.78 -1.10 -2.24
C LEU A 135 17.35 -0.78 -3.62
N THR A 136 17.99 0.37 -3.76
CA THR A 136 18.56 0.76 -5.04
C THR A 136 19.56 -0.29 -5.52
N GLY A 137 20.49 -0.70 -4.66
CA GLY A 137 21.48 -1.73 -5.00
C GLY A 137 20.84 -3.07 -5.29
N PHE A 138 19.83 -3.45 -4.48
CA PHE A 138 19.19 -4.74 -4.65
C PHE A 138 18.35 -4.81 -5.92
N ILE A 139 17.62 -3.75 -6.25
CA ILE A 139 16.84 -3.69 -7.48
C ILE A 139 17.76 -3.71 -8.70
N GLN A 140 18.88 -3.02 -8.62
CA GLN A 140 19.86 -3.06 -9.69
C GLN A 140 20.35 -4.50 -9.95
N TYR A 141 20.65 -5.21 -8.88
CA TYR A 141 21.04 -6.61 -8.96
C TYR A 141 19.97 -7.47 -9.61
N LEU A 142 18.71 -7.30 -9.16
CA LEU A 142 17.58 -8.04 -9.71
C LEU A 142 17.35 -7.73 -11.19
N SER A 143 17.50 -6.47 -11.56
CA SER A 143 17.33 -6.04 -12.95
C SER A 143 18.34 -6.71 -13.88
N LEU A 144 19.58 -6.83 -13.45
CA LEU A 144 20.60 -7.49 -14.24
C LEU A 144 20.28 -8.97 -14.44
N ILE A 145 19.79 -9.64 -13.41
CA ILE A 145 19.41 -11.04 -13.53
C ILE A 145 18.23 -11.21 -14.47
N HIS A 146 17.19 -10.40 -14.33
CA HIS A 146 16.00 -10.51 -15.15
C HIS A 146 16.23 -10.14 -16.61
N ILE A 147 17.12 -9.19 -16.86
CA ILE A 147 17.40 -8.76 -18.22
C ILE A 147 18.22 -9.80 -18.97
N SER A 148 19.21 -10.40 -18.31
CA SER A 148 20.11 -11.32 -18.99
C SER A 148 19.46 -12.65 -19.36
N GLU A 149 18.59 -13.19 -18.53
CA GLU A 149 17.98 -14.49 -18.79
C GLU A 149 17.03 -14.51 -20.00
N PRO A 150 16.05 -13.62 -20.09
CA PRO A 150 15.18 -13.60 -21.25
C PRO A 150 15.92 -13.37 -22.55
N THR A 151 16.97 -12.58 -22.50
CA THR A 151 17.77 -12.31 -23.69
C THR A 151 18.49 -13.55 -24.17
N ARG A 152 19.02 -14.35 -23.25
CA ARG A 152 19.67 -15.60 -23.61
C ARG A 152 18.71 -16.58 -24.25
N LEU A 153 17.52 -16.69 -23.70
CA LEU A 153 16.49 -17.58 -24.24
C LEU A 153 16.06 -17.17 -25.64
N ARG A 154 16.01 -15.89 -25.92
CA ARG A 154 15.62 -15.40 -27.23
C ARG A 154 16.67 -15.67 -28.32
N ARG A 155 17.90 -15.77 -27.93
CA ARG A 155 18.98 -16.00 -28.89
C ARG A 155 19.07 -17.45 -29.33
N ILE A 156 18.48 -18.32 -28.60
CA ILE A 156 18.43 -19.73 -28.95
C ILE A 156 17.28 -20.00 -29.91
#